data_0d238355f7e2e0445b3831dc9eccf490
#
_entry.id   0d238355f7e2e0445b3831dc9eccf490
#
_cell.length_a   1.000
_cell.length_b   1.000
_cell.length_c   1.000
_cell.angle_alpha   90.00
_cell.angle_beta   90.00
_cell.angle_gamma   90.00
#
_symmetry.space_group_name_H-M   'P 1'
#
loop_
_entity.id
_entity.type
_entity.pdbx_description
1 polymer ?
#
loop_
_entity_poly.entity_id
_entity_poly.type
_entity_poly.pdbx_seq_one_letter_code
_entity_poly.pdbx_strand_id
1 'polypeptide(L)'
;NKGGILTFEMVRQCIMGEEVATPNEETNKPQSFIGIWEEIISGLRTDDDGARFTTAESYECALKSLRKILGPNMIKGFCISAAEIQKWKDGMHNGVKDENGKIIGKISDTTAGIYLRCCRAVWNKCVHEGYLKDVPYPFSNKKEKGLVSIPKSAKRKQSFLNVNQMTELYNLFVSKKYPEYWSEEYTKRAHYSLGLFLAQYLCNGFNMADAGRLTYDNYYYQTHGK
;
A
#
# COMPACT_ATOMS: atom_id res chain seq x y z
N ASN A 1 -24.19 -22.91 22.15
CA ASN A 1 -24.15 -21.44 22.23
C ASN A 1 -23.14 -20.90 21.22
N LYS A 2 -23.61 -20.67 19.99
CA LYS A 2 -22.83 -19.92 18.97
C LYS A 2 -23.18 -18.45 19.19
N GLY A 3 -22.27 -17.67 19.73
CA GLY A 3 -22.41 -16.22 19.91
C GLY A 3 -22.37 -15.49 18.58
N GLY A 4 -23.52 -15.37 17.93
CA GLY A 4 -23.69 -14.44 16.82
C GLY A 4 -23.75 -13.01 17.36
N ILE A 5 -23.12 -12.07 16.67
CA ILE A 5 -23.19 -10.63 16.99
C ILE A 5 -24.63 -10.18 16.69
N LEU A 6 -25.37 -9.79 17.72
CA LEU A 6 -26.70 -9.20 17.58
C LEU A 6 -26.57 -7.81 16.95
N THR A 7 -27.07 -7.65 15.73
CA THR A 7 -27.15 -6.33 15.10
C THR A 7 -28.43 -5.60 15.54
N PHE A 8 -28.42 -4.27 15.47
CA PHE A 8 -29.59 -3.44 15.80
C PHE A 8 -30.83 -3.82 14.97
N GLU A 9 -30.62 -4.20 13.71
CA GLU A 9 -31.66 -4.65 12.79
C GLU A 9 -32.32 -5.95 13.25
N MET A 10 -31.52 -6.92 13.72
CA MET A 10 -32.04 -8.20 14.26
C MET A 10 -32.86 -7.97 15.54
N VAL A 11 -32.46 -7.06 16.39
CA VAL A 11 -33.22 -6.69 17.59
C VAL A 11 -34.53 -6.03 17.21
N ARG A 12 -34.53 -5.12 16.23
CA ARG A 12 -35.73 -4.46 15.72
C ARG A 12 -36.74 -5.45 15.13
N GLN A 13 -36.28 -6.38 14.29
CA GLN A 13 -37.11 -7.42 13.68
C GLN A 13 -37.73 -8.35 14.73
N CYS A 14 -36.98 -8.76 15.75
CA CYS A 14 -37.51 -9.52 16.88
C CYS A 14 -38.63 -8.77 17.64
N ILE A 15 -38.49 -7.45 17.85
CA ILE A 15 -39.50 -6.62 18.53
C ILE A 15 -40.75 -6.46 17.69
N MET A 16 -40.61 -6.39 16.36
CA MET A 16 -41.73 -6.23 15.41
C MET A 16 -42.44 -7.54 15.07
N GLY A 17 -41.96 -8.67 15.59
CA GLY A 17 -42.56 -10.00 15.35
C GLY A 17 -42.33 -10.53 13.93
N GLU A 18 -41.36 -9.99 13.19
CA GLU A 18 -40.94 -10.48 11.90
C GLU A 18 -39.97 -11.66 12.10
N GLU A 19 -40.09 -12.72 11.27
CA GLU A 19 -39.10 -13.79 11.28
C GLU A 19 -37.75 -13.21 10.90
N VAL A 20 -36.80 -13.26 11.82
CA VAL A 20 -35.40 -12.86 11.56
C VAL A 20 -34.83 -13.82 10.55
N ALA A 21 -34.75 -13.40 9.30
CA ALA A 21 -33.98 -14.12 8.29
C ALA A 21 -32.54 -14.18 8.79
N THR A 22 -32.10 -15.35 9.26
CA THR A 22 -30.68 -15.57 9.54
C THR A 22 -29.94 -15.23 8.24
N PRO A 23 -28.98 -14.31 8.27
CA PRO A 23 -28.18 -14.06 7.10
C PRO A 23 -27.57 -15.40 6.70
N ASN A 24 -27.87 -15.86 5.49
CA ASN A 24 -27.22 -17.02 4.92
C ASN A 24 -25.72 -16.70 4.86
N GLU A 25 -24.95 -17.17 5.83
CA GLU A 25 -23.48 -17.05 5.89
C GLU A 25 -22.78 -17.83 4.76
N GLU A 26 -23.53 -18.36 3.80
CA GLU A 26 -22.99 -19.07 2.64
C GLU A 26 -22.59 -18.18 1.47
N THR A 27 -22.77 -16.86 1.56
CA THR A 27 -22.40 -15.95 0.49
C THR A 27 -20.92 -15.60 0.55
N ASN A 28 -20.13 -16.26 -0.32
CA ASN A 28 -18.81 -15.83 -0.77
C ASN A 28 -17.65 -15.89 0.24
N LYS A 29 -17.44 -17.02 0.90
CA LYS A 29 -16.10 -17.29 1.48
C LYS A 29 -15.10 -17.40 0.32
N PRO A 30 -14.05 -16.58 0.27
CA PRO A 30 -13.06 -16.68 -0.78
C PRO A 30 -12.46 -18.09 -0.77
N GLN A 31 -12.56 -18.79 -1.89
CA GLN A 31 -12.17 -20.20 -2.01
C GLN A 31 -10.64 -20.38 -2.12
N SER A 32 -9.86 -19.30 -2.05
CA SER A 32 -8.40 -19.37 -2.21
C SER A 32 -7.68 -18.20 -1.52
N PHE A 33 -6.39 -18.41 -1.24
CA PHE A 33 -5.49 -17.36 -0.74
C PHE A 33 -5.45 -16.12 -1.65
N ILE A 34 -5.49 -16.34 -2.96
CA ILE A 34 -5.54 -15.27 -3.96
C ILE A 34 -6.86 -14.51 -3.89
N GLY A 35 -7.99 -15.20 -3.71
CA GLY A 35 -9.30 -14.57 -3.54
C GLY A 35 -9.35 -13.64 -2.33
N ILE A 36 -8.79 -14.07 -1.18
CA ILE A 36 -8.66 -13.21 0.01
C ILE A 36 -7.77 -12.00 -0.27
N TRP A 37 -6.69 -12.19 -1.04
CA TRP A 37 -5.83 -11.07 -1.43
C TRP A 37 -6.56 -10.04 -2.29
N GLU A 38 -7.33 -10.50 -3.27
CA GLU A 38 -8.17 -9.65 -4.14
C GLU A 38 -9.28 -8.93 -3.34
N GLU A 39 -9.88 -9.62 -2.38
CA GLU A 39 -10.86 -9.03 -1.46
C GLU A 39 -10.24 -7.90 -0.62
N ILE A 40 -9.02 -8.09 -0.10
CA ILE A 40 -8.29 -7.03 0.60
C ILE A 40 -8.06 -5.83 -0.31
N ILE A 41 -7.63 -6.05 -1.57
CA ILE A 41 -7.42 -4.97 -2.54
C ILE A 41 -8.73 -4.21 -2.78
N SER A 42 -9.82 -4.93 -2.99
CA SER A 42 -11.15 -4.34 -3.19
C SER A 42 -11.58 -3.51 -1.98
N GLY A 43 -11.49 -4.08 -0.77
CA GLY A 43 -11.83 -3.37 0.47
C GLY A 43 -11.01 -2.09 0.67
N LEU A 44 -9.68 -2.13 0.40
CA LEU A 44 -8.82 -0.95 0.50
C LEU A 44 -9.17 0.14 -0.53
N ARG A 45 -9.82 -0.19 -1.64
CA ARG A 45 -10.24 0.77 -2.67
C ARG A 45 -11.61 1.37 -2.41
N THR A 46 -12.48 0.62 -1.72
CA THR A 46 -13.85 1.05 -1.39
C THR A 46 -13.95 1.74 -0.03
N ASP A 47 -12.82 1.84 0.72
CA ASP A 47 -12.76 2.57 1.98
C ASP A 47 -13.08 4.06 1.71
N ASP A 48 -14.16 4.58 2.32
CA ASP A 48 -14.77 5.88 2.01
C ASP A 48 -13.81 7.08 2.16
N ASP A 49 -12.74 6.92 2.92
CA ASP A 49 -11.74 7.97 3.13
C ASP A 49 -10.74 8.13 1.97
N GLY A 50 -10.73 7.22 0.95
CA GLY A 50 -9.77 7.24 -0.17
C GLY A 50 -8.29 7.21 0.26
N ALA A 51 -8.06 7.21 1.56
CA ALA A 51 -6.72 7.32 2.17
C ALA A 51 -5.83 6.10 1.93
N ARG A 52 -6.39 4.99 1.44
CA ARG A 52 -5.67 3.71 1.29
C ARG A 52 -5.37 3.30 -0.15
N PHE A 53 -5.59 4.18 -1.14
CA PHE A 53 -5.32 3.86 -2.55
C PHE A 53 -3.89 3.39 -2.80
N THR A 54 -2.89 4.08 -2.27
CA THR A 54 -1.46 3.70 -2.41
C THR A 54 -1.14 2.36 -1.75
N THR A 55 -1.86 2.03 -0.66
CA THR A 55 -1.75 0.71 -0.02
C THR A 55 -2.35 -0.36 -0.93
N ALA A 56 -3.54 -0.15 -1.49
CA ALA A 56 -4.18 -1.07 -2.43
C ALA A 56 -3.30 -1.32 -3.67
N GLU A 57 -2.69 -0.27 -4.23
CA GLU A 57 -1.73 -0.41 -5.34
C GLU A 57 -0.52 -1.28 -4.97
N SER A 58 0.00 -1.14 -3.74
CA SER A 58 1.10 -1.97 -3.26
C SER A 58 0.73 -3.45 -3.20
N TYR A 59 -0.48 -3.77 -2.72
CA TYR A 59 -1.01 -5.14 -2.69
C TYR A 59 -1.24 -5.68 -4.10
N GLU A 60 -1.77 -4.85 -5.01
CA GLU A 60 -2.01 -5.23 -6.40
C GLU A 60 -0.70 -5.50 -7.15
N CYS A 61 0.30 -4.62 -7.00
CA CYS A 61 1.62 -4.80 -7.59
C CYS A 61 2.31 -6.06 -7.06
N ALA A 62 2.17 -6.35 -5.77
CA ALA A 62 2.69 -7.56 -5.16
C ALA A 62 2.02 -8.82 -5.74
N LEU A 63 0.71 -8.82 -5.89
CA LEU A 63 -0.05 -9.93 -6.49
C LEU A 63 0.30 -10.13 -7.96
N LYS A 64 0.43 -9.05 -8.74
CA LYS A 64 0.90 -9.10 -10.14
C LYS A 64 2.31 -9.69 -10.24
N SER A 65 3.21 -9.30 -9.33
CA SER A 65 4.57 -9.85 -9.27
C SER A 65 4.57 -11.34 -8.94
N LEU A 66 3.74 -11.76 -7.98
CA LEU A 66 3.59 -13.16 -7.61
C LEU A 66 3.14 -14.00 -8.80
N ARG A 67 2.06 -13.59 -9.48
CA ARG A 67 1.52 -14.27 -10.66
C ARG A 67 2.51 -14.33 -11.81
N LYS A 68 3.27 -13.25 -12.02
CA LYS A 68 4.28 -13.16 -13.08
C LYS A 68 5.44 -14.13 -12.88
N ILE A 69 5.89 -14.32 -11.64
CA ILE A 69 7.07 -15.13 -11.32
C ILE A 69 6.70 -16.59 -11.10
N LEU A 70 5.61 -16.87 -10.41
CA LEU A 70 5.19 -18.24 -10.12
C LEU A 70 4.31 -18.85 -11.22
N GLY A 71 3.67 -18.01 -12.03
CA GLY A 71 2.68 -18.42 -13.01
C GLY A 71 1.27 -18.58 -12.39
N PRO A 72 0.22 -18.57 -13.23
CA PRO A 72 -1.17 -18.57 -12.78
C PRO A 72 -1.61 -19.84 -12.07
N ASN A 73 -0.95 -20.99 -12.37
CA ASN A 73 -1.34 -22.32 -11.91
C ASN A 73 -0.44 -22.89 -10.80
N MET A 74 0.47 -22.11 -10.25
CA MET A 74 1.48 -22.62 -9.30
C MET A 74 0.97 -22.76 -7.87
N ILE A 75 -0.10 -22.07 -7.47
CA ILE A 75 -0.69 -22.21 -6.14
C ILE A 75 -1.69 -23.35 -6.19
N LYS A 76 -1.21 -24.56 -5.85
CA LYS A 76 -1.99 -25.80 -5.89
C LYS A 76 -2.79 -26.06 -4.61
N GLY A 77 -3.26 -25.09 -3.95
CA GLY A 77 -4.00 -25.29 -2.71
C GLY A 77 -4.65 -24.02 -2.24
N PHE A 78 -5.26 -24.08 -1.07
CA PHE A 78 -5.88 -22.90 -0.48
C PHE A 78 -4.84 -21.81 -0.19
N CYS A 79 -3.63 -22.19 0.25
CA CYS A 79 -2.60 -21.22 0.61
C CYS A 79 -1.27 -21.48 -0.14
N ILE A 80 -0.44 -20.43 -0.17
CA ILE A 80 0.90 -20.46 -0.70
C ILE A 80 1.87 -21.05 0.35
N SER A 81 2.74 -21.97 -0.04
CA SER A 81 3.74 -22.57 0.86
C SER A 81 4.97 -21.66 1.06
N ALA A 82 5.73 -21.92 2.12
CA ALA A 82 7.01 -21.24 2.36
C ALA A 82 7.99 -21.42 1.19
N ALA A 83 8.01 -22.59 0.55
CA ALA A 83 8.85 -22.89 -0.61
C ALA A 83 8.45 -22.02 -1.83
N GLU A 84 7.16 -21.85 -2.08
CA GLU A 84 6.65 -20.99 -3.16
C GLU A 84 6.96 -19.52 -2.89
N ILE A 85 6.78 -19.06 -1.65
CA ILE A 85 7.14 -17.68 -1.26
C ILE A 85 8.66 -17.47 -1.44
N GLN A 86 9.49 -18.44 -1.07
CA GLN A 86 10.93 -18.35 -1.27
C GLN A 86 11.28 -18.30 -2.77
N LYS A 87 10.64 -19.15 -3.59
CA LYS A 87 10.83 -19.13 -5.06
C LYS A 87 10.43 -17.78 -5.65
N TRP A 88 9.32 -17.18 -5.17
CA TRP A 88 8.92 -15.85 -5.57
C TRP A 88 9.96 -14.79 -5.18
N LYS A 89 10.46 -14.84 -3.95
CA LYS A 89 11.53 -13.96 -3.46
C LYS A 89 12.79 -14.07 -4.31
N ASP A 90 13.23 -15.27 -4.63
CA ASP A 90 14.41 -15.51 -5.46
C ASP A 90 14.18 -15.01 -6.90
N GLY A 91 12.99 -15.19 -7.44
CA GLY A 91 12.59 -14.66 -8.74
C GLY A 91 12.55 -13.12 -8.77
N MET A 92 12.13 -12.47 -7.67
CA MET A 92 12.22 -11.01 -7.54
C MET A 92 13.66 -10.51 -7.48
N HIS A 93 14.55 -11.25 -6.87
CA HIS A 93 15.97 -10.87 -6.75
C HIS A 93 16.75 -11.09 -8.04
N ASN A 94 16.61 -12.26 -8.64
CA ASN A 94 17.38 -12.69 -9.81
C ASN A 94 16.71 -12.39 -11.14
N GLY A 95 15.39 -12.24 -11.14
CA GLY A 95 14.54 -12.27 -12.32
C GLY A 95 14.25 -13.69 -12.82
N VAL A 96 13.28 -13.81 -13.70
CA VAL A 96 12.90 -15.05 -14.37
C VAL A 96 13.01 -14.82 -15.86
N LYS A 97 13.51 -15.82 -16.60
CA LYS A 97 13.55 -15.76 -18.07
C LYS A 97 12.15 -16.01 -18.62
N ASP A 98 11.67 -15.15 -19.50
CA ASP A 98 10.47 -15.37 -20.29
C ASP A 98 10.74 -16.33 -21.47
N GLU A 99 9.71 -16.59 -22.26
CA GLU A 99 9.78 -17.46 -23.45
C GLU A 99 10.81 -17.00 -24.48
N ASN A 100 11.13 -15.69 -24.49
CA ASN A 100 12.12 -15.07 -25.37
C ASN A 100 13.52 -14.98 -24.74
N GLY A 101 13.73 -15.57 -23.56
CA GLY A 101 15.00 -15.53 -22.83
C GLY A 101 15.29 -14.19 -22.14
N LYS A 102 14.36 -13.22 -22.16
CA LYS A 102 14.51 -11.93 -21.49
C LYS A 102 14.28 -12.07 -19.99
N ILE A 103 15.14 -11.44 -19.20
CA ILE A 103 14.97 -11.40 -17.75
C ILE A 103 13.82 -10.45 -17.40
N ILE A 104 12.81 -10.99 -16.72
CA ILE A 104 11.64 -10.25 -16.24
C ILE A 104 11.47 -10.41 -14.73
N GLY A 105 10.74 -9.50 -14.10
CA GLY A 105 10.37 -9.61 -12.69
C GLY A 105 11.45 -9.22 -11.68
N LYS A 106 12.68 -8.88 -12.12
CA LYS A 106 13.75 -8.41 -11.24
C LYS A 106 13.40 -7.03 -10.66
N ILE A 107 13.46 -6.92 -9.33
CA ILE A 107 13.16 -5.68 -8.59
C ILE A 107 14.17 -5.49 -7.44
N SER A 108 14.17 -4.29 -6.84
CA SER A 108 15.04 -3.99 -5.69
C SER A 108 14.61 -4.73 -4.43
N ASP A 109 15.54 -5.00 -3.52
CA ASP A 109 15.27 -5.63 -2.22
C ASP A 109 14.26 -4.82 -1.39
N THR A 110 14.27 -3.49 -1.51
CA THR A 110 13.27 -2.62 -0.86
C THR A 110 11.87 -2.92 -1.37
N THR A 111 11.68 -3.01 -2.69
CA THR A 111 10.39 -3.33 -3.31
C THR A 111 9.97 -4.77 -3.00
N ALA A 112 10.90 -5.74 -3.08
CA ALA A 112 10.65 -7.12 -2.69
C ALA A 112 10.21 -7.22 -1.22
N GLY A 113 10.83 -6.43 -0.34
CA GLY A 113 10.43 -6.33 1.07
C GLY A 113 9.02 -5.78 1.26
N ILE A 114 8.57 -4.82 0.44
CA ILE A 114 7.19 -4.30 0.44
C ILE A 114 6.22 -5.43 0.04
N TYR A 115 6.49 -6.11 -1.08
CA TYR A 115 5.63 -7.17 -1.59
C TYR A 115 5.50 -8.36 -0.63
N LEU A 116 6.60 -8.78 -0.02
CA LEU A 116 6.57 -9.84 0.99
C LEU A 116 5.82 -9.44 2.26
N ARG A 117 5.83 -8.15 2.64
CA ARG A 117 5.00 -7.65 3.75
C ARG A 117 3.51 -7.70 3.40
N CYS A 118 3.12 -7.36 2.16
CA CYS A 118 1.74 -7.53 1.70
C CYS A 118 1.31 -9.00 1.81
N CYS A 119 2.12 -9.94 1.30
CA CYS A 119 1.85 -11.37 1.41
C CYS A 119 1.70 -11.83 2.87
N ARG A 120 2.59 -11.37 3.76
CA ARG A 120 2.50 -11.66 5.21
C ARG A 120 1.22 -11.14 5.84
N ALA A 121 0.77 -9.96 5.43
CA ALA A 121 -0.48 -9.40 5.94
C ALA A 121 -1.70 -10.21 5.49
N VAL A 122 -1.74 -10.65 4.23
CA VAL A 122 -2.76 -11.58 3.73
C VAL A 122 -2.74 -12.90 4.49
N TRP A 123 -1.54 -13.47 4.71
CA TRP A 123 -1.38 -14.68 5.50
C TRP A 123 -1.96 -14.53 6.91
N ASN A 124 -1.60 -13.44 7.59
CA ASN A 124 -2.09 -13.17 8.94
C ASN A 124 -3.62 -13.01 8.97
N LYS A 125 -4.22 -12.38 7.95
CA LYS A 125 -5.67 -12.31 7.80
C LYS A 125 -6.28 -13.71 7.68
N CYS A 126 -5.71 -14.57 6.82
CA CYS A 126 -6.18 -15.95 6.68
C CYS A 126 -6.09 -16.76 7.98
N VAL A 127 -5.04 -16.56 8.79
CA VAL A 127 -4.92 -17.19 10.11
C VAL A 127 -5.98 -16.65 11.07
N HIS A 128 -6.16 -15.33 11.12
CA HIS A 128 -7.12 -14.69 12.02
C HIS A 128 -8.57 -15.11 11.71
N GLU A 129 -8.90 -15.25 10.44
CA GLU A 129 -10.23 -15.68 9.98
C GLU A 129 -10.42 -17.21 10.03
N GLY A 130 -9.40 -17.95 10.47
CA GLY A 130 -9.49 -19.40 10.68
C GLY A 130 -9.38 -20.23 9.39
N TYR A 131 -9.01 -19.65 8.26
CA TYR A 131 -8.80 -20.39 7.00
C TYR A 131 -7.55 -21.27 7.02
N LEU A 132 -6.54 -20.89 7.80
CA LEU A 132 -5.28 -21.60 7.96
C LEU A 132 -5.16 -22.14 9.38
N LYS A 133 -5.76 -23.30 9.62
CA LYS A 133 -5.59 -24.06 10.85
C LYS A 133 -4.41 -25.03 10.65
N ASP A 134 -3.52 -25.10 11.63
CA ASP A 134 -2.39 -26.06 11.68
C ASP A 134 -1.38 -25.95 10.51
N VAL A 135 -1.36 -24.83 9.82
CA VAL A 135 -0.37 -24.55 8.76
C VAL A 135 0.82 -23.80 9.37
N PRO A 136 2.06 -24.31 9.19
CA PRO A 136 3.26 -23.66 9.71
C PRO A 136 3.42 -22.25 9.15
N TYR A 137 3.73 -21.27 10.03
CA TYR A 137 3.96 -19.89 9.62
C TYR A 137 5.18 -19.76 8.72
N PRO A 138 5.07 -19.20 7.49
CA PRO A 138 6.15 -19.28 6.50
C PRO A 138 7.23 -18.21 6.65
N PHE A 139 7.03 -17.20 7.51
CA PHE A 139 7.95 -16.08 7.63
C PHE A 139 8.75 -16.13 8.92
N SER A 140 10.01 -15.67 8.87
CA SER A 140 10.84 -15.47 10.06
C SER A 140 11.57 -14.13 10.00
N ASN A 141 11.84 -13.55 11.17
CA ASN A 141 12.69 -12.37 11.29
C ASN A 141 14.19 -12.71 11.24
N LYS A 142 14.52 -13.99 11.41
CA LYS A 142 15.88 -14.53 11.33
C LYS A 142 16.02 -15.39 10.08
N LYS A 143 17.24 -15.59 9.62
CA LYS A 143 17.52 -16.55 8.55
C LYS A 143 17.45 -17.98 9.12
N GLU A 144 16.27 -18.55 9.09
CA GLU A 144 16.01 -19.94 9.51
C GLU A 144 15.75 -20.80 8.28
N LYS A 145 16.24 -22.05 8.32
CA LYS A 145 16.06 -22.99 7.21
C LYS A 145 14.57 -23.32 7.04
N GLY A 146 14.08 -23.21 5.83
CA GLY A 146 12.68 -23.49 5.49
C GLY A 146 11.71 -22.33 5.72
N LEU A 147 12.17 -21.19 6.26
CA LEU A 147 11.36 -20.00 6.46
C LEU A 147 11.85 -18.82 5.60
N VAL A 148 10.93 -17.95 5.24
CA VAL A 148 11.21 -16.80 4.38
C VAL A 148 11.52 -15.56 5.24
N SER A 149 12.74 -15.04 5.09
CA SER A 149 13.10 -13.76 5.70
C SER A 149 12.75 -12.60 4.77
N ILE A 150 12.07 -11.58 5.30
CA ILE A 150 11.72 -10.37 4.54
C ILE A 150 12.92 -9.44 4.49
N PRO A 151 13.38 -9.01 3.30
CA PRO A 151 14.49 -8.06 3.18
C PRO A 151 14.18 -6.75 3.90
N LYS A 152 15.19 -6.23 4.59
CA LYS A 152 15.12 -4.87 5.16
C LYS A 152 15.45 -3.87 4.07
N SER A 153 14.79 -2.71 4.10
CA SER A 153 15.16 -1.60 3.22
C SER A 153 16.60 -1.18 3.48
N ALA A 154 17.35 -0.91 2.43
CA ALA A 154 18.68 -0.35 2.57
C ALA A 154 18.58 0.99 3.32
N LYS A 155 19.48 1.19 4.28
CA LYS A 155 19.59 2.49 4.94
C LYS A 155 20.03 3.51 3.90
N ARG A 156 19.14 4.42 3.51
CA ARG A 156 19.51 5.54 2.67
C ARG A 156 20.35 6.52 3.50
N LYS A 157 21.44 7.04 2.91
CA LYS A 157 22.07 8.22 3.49
C LYS A 157 21.03 9.34 3.49
N GLN A 158 20.68 9.82 4.65
CA GLN A 158 19.80 10.98 4.77
C GLN A 158 20.60 12.21 4.32
N SER A 159 20.18 12.80 3.21
CA SER A 159 20.65 14.12 2.80
C SER A 159 19.62 15.13 3.29
N PHE A 160 20.08 16.13 3.99
CA PHE A 160 19.25 17.25 4.43
C PHE A 160 19.92 18.55 4.01
N LEU A 161 19.12 19.54 3.75
CA LEU A 161 19.60 20.88 3.43
C LEU A 161 19.92 21.61 4.72
N ASN A 162 21.07 22.30 4.74
CA ASN A 162 21.40 23.19 5.86
C ASN A 162 20.65 24.53 5.74
N VAL A 163 20.71 25.33 6.80
CA VAL A 163 19.98 26.62 6.86
C VAL A 163 20.36 27.56 5.71
N ASN A 164 21.65 27.62 5.34
CA ASN A 164 22.10 28.49 4.24
C ASN A 164 21.49 28.06 2.90
N GLN A 165 21.50 26.76 2.62
CA GLN A 165 20.89 26.19 1.40
C GLN A 165 19.37 26.43 1.37
N MET A 166 18.70 26.34 2.51
CA MET A 166 17.27 26.68 2.60
C MET A 166 17.02 28.16 2.33
N THR A 167 17.87 29.03 2.86
CA THR A 167 17.81 30.49 2.60
C THR A 167 18.03 30.80 1.12
N GLU A 168 18.99 30.15 0.48
CA GLU A 168 19.22 30.28 -0.97
C GLU A 168 18.00 29.87 -1.80
N LEU A 169 17.38 28.74 -1.44
CA LEU A 169 16.14 28.27 -2.11
C LEU A 169 14.98 29.25 -1.89
N TYR A 170 14.82 29.77 -0.69
CA TYR A 170 13.82 30.80 -0.41
C TYR A 170 14.06 32.07 -1.22
N ASN A 171 15.29 32.58 -1.25
CA ASN A 171 15.65 33.75 -2.03
C ASN A 171 15.46 33.52 -3.55
N LEU A 172 15.75 32.32 -4.06
CA LEU A 172 15.47 31.93 -5.43
C LEU A 172 13.95 31.98 -5.72
N PHE A 173 13.14 31.45 -4.81
CA PHE A 173 11.68 31.48 -4.95
C PHE A 173 11.14 32.91 -5.00
N VAL A 174 11.58 33.77 -4.08
CA VAL A 174 11.12 35.17 -4.00
C VAL A 174 11.60 36.00 -5.20
N SER A 175 12.88 35.86 -5.58
CA SER A 175 13.50 36.65 -6.66
C SER A 175 13.08 36.18 -8.06
N LYS A 176 12.64 34.92 -8.19
CA LYS A 176 12.31 34.26 -9.49
C LYS A 176 13.46 34.31 -10.51
N LYS A 177 14.71 34.48 -10.06
CA LYS A 177 15.89 34.55 -10.92
C LYS A 177 16.37 33.16 -11.32
N TYR A 178 15.65 32.52 -12.23
CA TYR A 178 16.01 31.21 -12.77
C TYR A 178 17.00 31.36 -13.94
N PRO A 179 17.73 30.29 -14.29
CA PRO A 179 18.67 30.32 -15.42
C PRO A 179 17.95 30.66 -16.74
N GLU A 180 18.54 31.58 -17.52
CA GLU A 180 17.94 32.06 -18.79
C GLU A 180 17.79 30.95 -19.87
N TYR A 181 18.61 29.88 -19.76
CA TYR A 181 18.52 28.76 -20.69
C TYR A 181 17.34 27.81 -20.42
N TRP A 182 16.59 28.04 -19.34
CA TRP A 182 15.38 27.26 -19.07
C TRP A 182 14.22 27.78 -19.92
N SER A 183 13.41 26.83 -20.45
CA SER A 183 12.17 27.22 -21.10
C SER A 183 11.20 27.83 -20.09
N GLU A 184 10.30 28.68 -20.59
CA GLU A 184 9.27 29.30 -19.72
C GLU A 184 8.41 28.26 -18.99
N GLU A 185 8.04 27.19 -19.68
CA GLU A 185 7.26 26.10 -19.08
C GLU A 185 8.04 25.37 -17.99
N TYR A 186 9.32 25.08 -18.22
CA TYR A 186 10.17 24.45 -17.22
C TYR A 186 10.35 25.35 -15.99
N THR A 187 10.56 26.65 -16.22
CA THR A 187 10.67 27.65 -15.15
C THR A 187 9.41 27.73 -14.29
N LYS A 188 8.22 27.74 -14.90
CA LYS A 188 6.94 27.71 -14.19
C LYS A 188 6.79 26.46 -13.32
N ARG A 189 7.11 25.29 -13.87
CA ARG A 189 7.06 24.01 -13.13
C ARG A 189 8.05 23.98 -11.98
N ALA A 190 9.28 24.43 -12.21
CA ALA A 190 10.32 24.50 -11.18
C ALA A 190 9.93 25.45 -10.06
N HIS A 191 9.41 26.63 -10.39
CA HIS A 191 8.92 27.60 -9.42
C HIS A 191 7.78 27.03 -8.55
N TYR A 192 6.79 26.40 -9.17
CA TYR A 192 5.68 25.74 -8.48
C TYR A 192 6.18 24.62 -7.54
N SER A 193 7.08 23.76 -8.05
CA SER A 193 7.65 22.68 -7.24
C SER A 193 8.46 23.20 -6.05
N LEU A 194 9.22 24.28 -6.26
CA LEU A 194 9.98 24.93 -5.19
C LEU A 194 9.04 25.54 -4.13
N GLY A 195 7.97 26.18 -4.57
CA GLY A 195 6.94 26.72 -3.66
C GLY A 195 6.30 25.64 -2.79
N LEU A 196 5.92 24.50 -3.39
CA LEU A 196 5.39 23.35 -2.65
C LEU A 196 6.40 22.79 -1.65
N PHE A 197 7.68 22.65 -2.05
CA PHE A 197 8.73 22.19 -1.16
C PHE A 197 8.93 23.13 0.04
N LEU A 198 8.98 24.42 -0.19
CA LEU A 198 9.11 25.43 0.87
C LEU A 198 7.89 25.44 1.79
N ALA A 199 6.67 25.33 1.23
CA ALA A 199 5.45 25.21 2.00
C ALA A 199 5.46 23.97 2.91
N GLN A 200 5.85 22.82 2.37
CA GLN A 200 5.99 21.61 3.18
C GLN A 200 7.02 21.77 4.29
N TYR A 201 8.17 22.38 4.01
CA TYR A 201 9.22 22.62 5.01
C TYR A 201 8.73 23.54 6.12
N LEU A 202 8.09 24.66 5.78
CA LEU A 202 7.58 25.65 6.74
C LEU A 202 6.40 25.11 7.56
N CYS A 203 5.63 24.18 7.00
CA CYS A 203 4.54 23.49 7.68
C CYS A 203 4.97 22.19 8.38
N ASN A 204 6.24 22.07 8.80
CA ASN A 204 6.78 20.91 9.50
C ASN A 204 6.69 19.58 8.74
N GLY A 205 6.77 19.62 7.40
CA GLY A 205 6.84 18.43 6.56
C GLY A 205 5.51 17.73 6.37
N PHE A 206 4.40 18.47 6.29
CA PHE A 206 3.12 17.86 5.98
C PHE A 206 3.09 17.19 4.60
N ASN A 207 2.25 16.19 4.44
CA ASN A 207 2.25 15.33 3.26
C ASN A 207 1.71 16.09 2.03
N MET A 208 2.24 15.76 0.82
CA MET A 208 1.71 16.29 -0.45
C MET A 208 0.24 15.96 -0.68
N ALA A 209 -0.24 14.80 -0.21
CA ALA A 209 -1.66 14.46 -0.28
C ALA A 209 -2.51 15.40 0.58
N ASP A 210 -2.02 15.81 1.74
CA ASP A 210 -2.69 16.76 2.61
C ASP A 210 -2.65 18.17 2.01
N ALA A 211 -1.51 18.54 1.38
CA ALA A 211 -1.42 19.78 0.62
C ALA A 211 -2.45 19.87 -0.52
N GLY A 212 -2.65 18.78 -1.25
CA GLY A 212 -3.63 18.69 -2.32
C GLY A 212 -5.10 18.73 -1.85
N ARG A 213 -5.33 18.43 -0.57
CA ARG A 213 -6.67 18.48 0.05
C ARG A 213 -6.97 19.80 0.77
N LEU A 214 -5.98 20.70 0.85
CA LEU A 214 -6.22 22.02 1.46
C LEU A 214 -7.27 22.79 0.68
N THR A 215 -8.32 23.15 1.39
CA THR A 215 -9.40 24.02 0.88
C THR A 215 -9.40 25.31 1.68
N TYR A 216 -9.73 26.40 1.02
CA TYR A 216 -9.97 27.67 1.72
C TYR A 216 -11.30 27.59 2.44
N ASP A 217 -11.30 27.83 3.74
CA ASP A 217 -12.52 28.09 4.47
C ASP A 217 -13.00 29.52 4.16
N ASN A 218 -14.06 29.64 3.37
CA ASN A 218 -14.65 30.91 3.02
C ASN A 218 -15.11 31.69 4.28
N TYR A 219 -15.38 30.98 5.37
CA TYR A 219 -15.80 31.63 6.65
C TYR A 219 -14.71 32.55 7.18
N TYR A 220 -13.44 32.20 7.08
CA TYR A 220 -12.34 33.06 7.54
C TYR A 220 -12.34 34.40 6.80
N TYR A 221 -12.49 34.40 5.49
CA TYR A 221 -12.50 35.61 4.66
C TYR A 221 -13.76 36.42 4.86
N GLN A 222 -14.91 35.81 5.14
CA GLN A 222 -16.17 36.49 5.45
C GLN A 222 -16.12 37.23 6.79
N THR A 223 -15.41 36.67 7.79
CA THR A 223 -15.36 37.22 9.15
C THR A 223 -14.22 38.21 9.40
N HIS A 224 -13.07 38.03 8.69
CA HIS A 224 -11.87 38.83 8.93
C HIS A 224 -11.55 39.84 7.82
N GLY A 225 -12.34 39.86 6.75
CA GLY A 225 -12.10 40.72 5.59
C GLY A 225 -10.88 40.33 4.78
N LYS A 226 -10.63 41.06 3.69
CA LYS A 226 -9.42 40.87 2.87
C LYS A 226 -8.27 41.63 3.50
#